data_fb2461dc0b3ff9d51ebade8489198ae3
#
_entry.id   fb2461dc0b3ff9d51ebade8489198ae3
#
_cell.length_a   1.000
_cell.length_b   1.000
_cell.length_c   1.000
_cell.angle_alpha   90.00
_cell.angle_beta   90.00
_cell.angle_gamma   90.00
#
_symmetry.space_group_name_H-M   'P 1'
#
loop_
_entity.id
_entity.type
_entity.pdbx_description
1 polymer ?
#
loop_
_entity_poly.entity_id
_entity_poly.type
_entity_poly.pdbx_seq_one_letter_code
_entity_poly.pdbx_strand_id
1 'polypeptide(L)'
;MYPHFAVIALGSNLANPAEQVRTALAELAAHPHIRLEKASSLYLTAPVGYDDQPDFVNAVCAVKTSLDGVALLAELNRIEAEFGRERTFRNAPRTLDLDIIDFDGIRSDDPHLTLPHPRAHQRSFVVLPLAEILPDFELGEHGRVADLAQALGGQGIRLLKE
;
A
#
# COMPACT_ATOMS: atom_id res chain seq x y z
N MET A 1 4.83 -10.11 20.66
CA MET A 1 3.57 -9.39 20.79
C MET A 1 3.49 -8.23 19.79
N TYR A 2 2.33 -8.01 19.21
CA TYR A 2 2.13 -7.04 18.13
C TYR A 2 0.95 -6.13 18.45
N PRO A 3 1.16 -5.09 19.29
CA PRO A 3 0.05 -4.27 19.80
C PRO A 3 -0.55 -3.28 18.81
N HIS A 4 0.15 -3.01 17.69
CA HIS A 4 -0.30 -2.02 16.71
C HIS A 4 -0.88 -2.68 15.49
N PHE A 5 -1.84 -1.99 14.87
CA PHE A 5 -2.49 -2.42 13.63
C PHE A 5 -2.25 -1.37 12.56
N ALA A 6 -1.83 -1.80 11.37
CA ALA A 6 -1.57 -0.88 10.28
C ALA A 6 -2.10 -1.41 8.96
N VAL A 7 -2.47 -0.48 8.07
CA VAL A 7 -2.84 -0.77 6.70
C VAL A 7 -1.76 -0.20 5.80
N ILE A 8 -1.22 -1.04 4.91
CA ILE A 8 -0.12 -0.68 4.03
C ILE A 8 -0.54 -0.89 2.59
N ALA A 9 -0.30 0.13 1.74
CA ALA A 9 -0.51 0.02 0.31
C ALA A 9 0.82 -0.24 -0.38
N LEU A 10 0.80 -1.13 -1.37
CA LEU A 10 1.95 -1.50 -2.16
C LEU A 10 1.67 -1.23 -3.63
N GLY A 11 2.67 -0.74 -4.35
CA GLY A 11 2.52 -0.47 -5.77
C GLY A 11 3.85 -0.54 -6.51
N SER A 12 3.79 -0.98 -7.77
CA SER A 12 4.95 -1.03 -8.64
C SER A 12 4.50 -0.98 -10.10
N ASN A 13 5.28 -0.33 -10.95
CA ASN A 13 5.02 -0.37 -12.40
C ASN A 13 6.28 -0.61 -13.23
N LEU A 14 7.36 -1.06 -12.59
CA LEU A 14 8.64 -1.30 -13.28
C LEU A 14 9.17 -2.68 -12.91
N ALA A 15 9.95 -3.28 -13.81
CA ALA A 15 10.76 -4.48 -13.53
C ALA A 15 9.93 -5.63 -12.92
N ASN A 16 8.98 -6.17 -13.66
CA ASN A 16 8.11 -7.25 -13.19
C ASN A 16 7.29 -6.84 -11.97
N PRO A 17 6.37 -5.89 -12.14
CA PRO A 17 5.70 -5.28 -11.00
C PRO A 17 4.91 -6.26 -10.11
N ALA A 18 4.29 -7.28 -10.69
CA ALA A 18 3.57 -8.27 -9.88
C ALA A 18 4.52 -9.02 -8.96
N GLU A 19 5.69 -9.38 -9.46
CA GLU A 19 6.71 -10.07 -8.67
C GLU A 19 7.25 -9.18 -7.57
N GLN A 20 7.47 -7.89 -7.87
CA GLN A 20 7.92 -6.92 -6.88
C GLN A 20 6.93 -6.83 -5.72
N VAL A 21 5.64 -6.73 -6.02
CA VAL A 21 4.61 -6.64 -4.99
C VAL A 21 4.53 -7.93 -4.18
N ARG A 22 4.57 -9.09 -4.84
CA ARG A 22 4.55 -10.38 -4.12
C ARG A 22 5.73 -10.56 -3.21
N THR A 23 6.92 -10.18 -3.68
CA THR A 23 8.14 -10.29 -2.88
C THR A 23 8.08 -9.35 -1.68
N ALA A 24 7.56 -8.14 -1.86
CA ALA A 24 7.38 -7.22 -0.76
C ALA A 24 6.42 -7.76 0.30
N LEU A 25 5.30 -8.38 -0.13
CA LEU A 25 4.38 -9.03 0.80
C LEU A 25 5.06 -10.15 1.57
N ALA A 26 5.90 -10.95 0.89
CA ALA A 26 6.65 -12.02 1.53
C ALA A 26 7.66 -11.48 2.55
N GLU A 27 8.31 -10.36 2.23
CA GLU A 27 9.22 -9.69 3.16
C GLU A 27 8.50 -9.24 4.42
N LEU A 28 7.31 -8.65 4.26
CA LEU A 28 6.50 -8.24 5.40
C LEU A 28 6.07 -9.44 6.23
N ALA A 29 5.66 -10.53 5.57
CA ALA A 29 5.23 -11.74 6.25
C ALA A 29 6.36 -12.41 7.03
N ALA A 30 7.59 -12.28 6.57
CA ALA A 30 8.76 -12.88 7.21
C ALA A 30 9.43 -11.97 8.24
N HIS A 31 8.99 -10.73 8.36
CA HIS A 31 9.63 -9.76 9.25
C HIS A 31 9.38 -10.10 10.71
N PRO A 32 10.42 -10.08 11.57
CA PRO A 32 10.25 -10.49 12.97
C PRO A 32 9.34 -9.57 13.80
N HIS A 33 9.16 -8.31 13.38
CA HIS A 33 8.36 -7.34 14.12
C HIS A 33 7.04 -7.00 13.42
N ILE A 34 6.71 -7.71 12.34
CA ILE A 34 5.48 -7.48 11.58
C ILE A 34 4.80 -8.82 11.35
N ARG A 35 3.50 -8.88 11.63
CA ARG A 35 2.70 -10.06 11.33
C ARG A 35 1.67 -9.69 10.25
N LEU A 36 1.78 -10.33 9.09
CA LEU A 36 0.84 -10.13 8.00
C LEU A 36 -0.47 -10.82 8.35
N GLU A 37 -1.54 -10.04 8.52
CA GLU A 37 -2.86 -10.57 8.88
C GLU A 37 -3.70 -10.90 7.65
N LYS A 38 -3.76 -9.96 6.72
CA LYS A 38 -4.53 -10.11 5.47
C LYS A 38 -3.81 -9.40 4.35
N ALA A 39 -3.93 -9.95 3.15
CA ALA A 39 -3.43 -9.32 1.95
C ALA A 39 -4.48 -9.38 0.86
N SER A 40 -4.65 -8.31 0.12
CA SER A 40 -5.58 -8.28 -1.00
C SER A 40 -5.02 -9.06 -2.19
N SER A 41 -5.89 -9.32 -3.17
CA SER A 41 -5.44 -9.72 -4.49
C SER A 41 -4.59 -8.61 -5.10
N LEU A 42 -3.87 -8.92 -6.16
CA LEU A 42 -3.14 -7.92 -6.92
C LEU A 42 -4.07 -7.32 -7.99
N TYR A 43 -3.93 -6.02 -8.20
CA TYR A 43 -4.75 -5.29 -9.16
C TYR A 43 -3.88 -4.59 -10.18
N LEU A 44 -4.34 -4.57 -11.43
CA LEU A 44 -3.75 -3.74 -12.47
C LEU A 44 -4.47 -2.41 -12.51
N THR A 45 -3.72 -1.32 -12.49
CA THR A 45 -4.29 0.02 -12.56
C THR A 45 -3.58 0.85 -13.61
N ALA A 46 -4.37 1.63 -14.36
CA ALA A 46 -3.83 2.54 -15.35
C ALA A 46 -3.09 3.69 -14.64
N PRO A 47 -1.99 4.18 -15.22
CA PRO A 47 -1.30 5.33 -14.64
C PRO A 47 -2.18 6.57 -14.70
N VAL A 48 -2.10 7.40 -13.65
CA VAL A 48 -2.90 8.61 -13.53
C VAL A 48 -2.15 9.77 -14.15
N GLY A 49 -2.78 10.39 -15.15
CA GLY A 49 -2.28 11.63 -15.72
C GLY A 49 -1.08 11.55 -16.64
N TYR A 50 -0.54 10.37 -16.89
CA TYR A 50 0.62 10.20 -17.76
C TYR A 50 0.56 8.85 -18.45
N ASP A 51 0.18 8.86 -19.73
CA ASP A 51 -0.17 7.65 -20.47
C ASP A 51 1.03 6.83 -20.96
N ASP A 52 2.24 7.36 -20.91
CA ASP A 52 3.43 6.70 -21.41
C ASP A 52 4.10 5.77 -20.38
N GLN A 53 3.38 5.42 -19.33
CA GLN A 53 3.90 4.51 -18.31
C GLN A 53 3.21 3.16 -18.40
N PRO A 54 3.90 2.07 -18.02
CA PRO A 54 3.22 0.80 -17.82
C PRO A 54 2.16 0.90 -16.74
N ASP A 55 1.19 0.00 -16.78
CA ASP A 55 0.20 -0.11 -15.72
C ASP A 55 0.89 -0.46 -14.39
N PHE A 56 0.33 0.04 -13.31
CA PHE A 56 0.76 -0.32 -11.97
C PHE A 56 0.15 -1.65 -11.55
N VAL A 57 0.87 -2.38 -10.73
CA VAL A 57 0.31 -3.46 -9.94
C VAL A 57 0.21 -2.96 -8.51
N ASN A 58 -0.97 -3.04 -7.92
CA ASN A 58 -1.24 -2.54 -6.57
C ASN A 58 -1.87 -3.62 -5.71
N ALA A 59 -1.59 -3.53 -4.42
CA ALA A 59 -2.21 -4.37 -3.41
C ALA A 59 -2.27 -3.60 -2.10
N VAL A 60 -3.10 -4.07 -1.19
CA VAL A 60 -3.18 -3.53 0.18
C VAL A 60 -3.10 -4.69 1.14
N CYS A 61 -2.42 -4.50 2.25
CA CYS A 61 -2.38 -5.51 3.31
C CYS A 61 -2.64 -4.88 4.66
N ALA A 62 -3.08 -5.73 5.58
CA ALA A 62 -3.27 -5.37 6.98
C ALA A 62 -2.25 -6.15 7.79
N VAL A 63 -1.56 -5.46 8.69
CA VAL A 63 -0.52 -6.07 9.52
C VAL A 63 -0.74 -5.71 10.97
N LYS A 64 -0.21 -6.56 11.85
CA LYS A 64 0.03 -6.20 13.25
C LYS A 64 1.53 -6.08 13.45
N THR A 65 1.93 -5.16 14.30
CA THR A 65 3.36 -4.87 14.44
C THR A 65 3.69 -4.44 15.88
N SER A 66 4.91 -4.74 16.29
CA SER A 66 5.48 -4.21 17.53
C SER A 66 6.14 -2.86 17.33
N LEU A 67 6.32 -2.43 16.08
CA LEU A 67 6.93 -1.15 15.75
C LEU A 67 5.93 -0.02 15.89
N ASP A 68 6.37 1.14 16.36
CA ASP A 68 5.52 2.33 16.30
C ASP A 68 5.48 2.87 14.87
N GLY A 69 4.67 3.91 14.63
CA GLY A 69 4.47 4.43 13.28
C GLY A 69 5.76 4.89 12.61
N VAL A 70 6.62 5.57 13.33
CA VAL A 70 7.89 6.06 12.79
C VAL A 70 8.84 4.91 12.47
N ALA A 71 8.92 3.92 13.36
CA ALA A 71 9.76 2.75 13.14
C ALA A 71 9.24 1.90 11.98
N LEU A 72 7.92 1.76 11.86
CA LEU A 72 7.33 1.04 10.73
C LEU A 72 7.64 1.76 9.42
N LEU A 73 7.49 3.07 9.37
CA LEU A 73 7.82 3.85 8.18
C LEU A 73 9.28 3.65 7.79
N ALA A 74 10.20 3.66 8.76
CA ALA A 74 11.62 3.45 8.49
C ALA A 74 11.86 2.07 7.88
N GLU A 75 11.17 1.04 8.39
CA GLU A 75 11.30 -0.32 7.83
C GLU A 75 10.76 -0.40 6.40
N LEU A 76 9.63 0.24 6.13
CA LEU A 76 9.09 0.27 4.77
C LEU A 76 10.04 0.98 3.82
N ASN A 77 10.64 2.08 4.26
CA ASN A 77 11.64 2.79 3.46
C ASN A 77 12.88 1.92 3.20
N ARG A 78 13.29 1.13 4.18
CA ARG A 78 14.41 0.20 4.01
C ARG A 78 14.09 -0.86 2.96
N ILE A 79 12.89 -1.41 3.01
CA ILE A 79 12.45 -2.41 2.02
C ILE A 79 12.42 -1.80 0.63
N GLU A 80 11.87 -0.59 0.49
CA GLU A 80 11.88 0.12 -0.79
C GLU A 80 13.28 0.30 -1.33
N ALA A 81 14.22 0.66 -0.45
CA ALA A 81 15.60 0.88 -0.85
C ALA A 81 16.26 -0.40 -1.34
N GLU A 82 15.95 -1.54 -0.73
CA GLU A 82 16.46 -2.82 -1.19
C GLU A 82 15.98 -3.15 -2.60
N PHE A 83 14.72 -2.86 -2.89
CA PHE A 83 14.16 -3.08 -4.22
C PHE A 83 14.71 -2.11 -5.26
N GLY A 84 15.22 -0.96 -4.81
CA GLY A 84 15.81 0.05 -5.68
C GLY A 84 17.32 -0.07 -5.89
N ARG A 85 17.96 -1.11 -5.36
CA ARG A 85 19.42 -1.26 -5.44
C ARG A 85 19.97 -1.32 -6.85
N GLU A 86 19.15 -1.75 -7.80
CA GLU A 86 19.60 -1.91 -9.17
C GLU A 86 19.48 -0.63 -9.99
N ARG A 87 19.12 0.48 -9.36
CA ARG A 87 19.10 1.76 -10.06
C ARG A 87 20.52 2.11 -10.51
N THR A 88 20.62 2.42 -11.80
CA THR A 88 21.92 2.70 -12.39
C THR A 88 22.22 4.19 -12.50
N PHE A 89 21.25 5.04 -12.18
CA PHE A 89 21.43 6.48 -12.30
C PHE A 89 20.57 7.23 -11.28
N ARG A 90 20.97 8.45 -11.01
CA ARG A 90 20.28 9.34 -10.10
C ARG A 90 18.87 9.64 -10.62
N ASN A 91 17.90 9.65 -9.73
CA ASN A 91 16.49 9.88 -10.06
C ASN A 91 15.88 8.77 -10.91
N ALA A 92 16.47 7.59 -10.93
CA ALA A 92 15.84 6.44 -11.58
C ALA A 92 14.49 6.16 -10.92
N PRO A 93 13.47 5.74 -11.70
CA PRO A 93 12.15 5.44 -11.13
C PRO A 93 12.24 4.35 -10.06
N ARG A 94 11.38 4.45 -9.06
CA ARG A 94 11.30 3.44 -8.00
C ARG A 94 10.62 2.20 -8.54
N THR A 95 11.13 1.04 -8.13
CA THR A 95 10.53 -0.23 -8.51
C THR A 95 9.39 -0.62 -7.57
N LEU A 96 9.32 -0.02 -6.38
CA LEU A 96 8.33 -0.37 -5.36
C LEU A 96 8.03 0.84 -4.50
N ASP A 97 6.73 1.07 -4.26
CA ASP A 97 6.25 2.06 -3.30
C ASP A 97 5.48 1.37 -2.19
N LEU A 98 5.81 1.71 -0.95
CA LEU A 98 5.11 1.21 0.24
C LEU A 98 4.65 2.42 1.06
N ASP A 99 3.34 2.52 1.27
CA ASP A 99 2.74 3.64 2.02
C ASP A 99 1.93 3.14 3.20
N ILE A 100 2.09 3.80 4.35
CA ILE A 100 1.22 3.55 5.49
C ILE A 100 -0.07 4.34 5.26
N ILE A 101 -1.18 3.62 5.15
CA ILE A 101 -2.50 4.23 4.93
C ILE A 101 -3.15 4.59 6.26
N ASP A 102 -3.02 3.70 7.24
CA ASP A 102 -3.58 3.88 8.58
C ASP A 102 -2.67 3.20 9.59
N PHE A 103 -2.60 3.77 10.79
CA PHE A 103 -1.86 3.19 11.91
C PHE A 103 -2.67 3.40 13.17
N ASP A 104 -3.23 2.31 13.71
CA ASP A 104 -4.03 2.30 14.94
C ASP A 104 -5.22 3.27 14.93
N GLY A 105 -5.67 3.72 13.77
CA GLY A 105 -6.72 4.72 13.68
C GLY A 105 -6.29 6.11 14.18
N ILE A 106 -5.00 6.32 14.34
CA ILE A 106 -4.46 7.59 14.86
C ILE A 106 -4.55 8.66 13.77
N ARG A 107 -4.82 9.89 14.20
CA ARG A 107 -4.75 11.05 13.33
C ARG A 107 -3.41 11.76 13.56
N SER A 108 -2.70 12.03 12.48
CA SER A 108 -1.40 12.70 12.53
C SER A 108 -1.28 13.70 11.40
N ASP A 109 -0.85 14.92 11.74
CA ASP A 109 -0.56 15.97 10.76
C ASP A 109 0.93 16.13 10.49
N ASP A 110 1.77 15.24 11.02
CA ASP A 110 3.21 15.26 10.79
C ASP A 110 3.47 15.05 9.28
N PRO A 111 4.20 15.96 8.63
CA PRO A 111 4.45 15.84 7.19
C PRO A 111 5.21 14.57 6.80
N HIS A 112 5.95 13.97 7.73
CA HIS A 112 6.66 12.71 7.48
C HIS A 112 5.76 11.49 7.63
N LEU A 113 4.65 11.61 8.36
CA LEU A 113 3.72 10.51 8.58
C LEU A 113 2.33 11.08 8.83
N THR A 114 1.69 11.54 7.75
CA THR A 114 0.32 12.04 7.82
C THR A 114 -0.64 10.84 7.86
N LEU A 115 -1.50 10.79 8.87
CA LEU A 115 -2.42 9.67 9.08
C LEU A 115 -3.86 10.15 9.29
N PRO A 116 -4.85 9.51 8.72
CA PRO A 116 -4.69 8.53 7.65
C PRO A 116 -4.05 9.17 6.42
N HIS A 117 -3.55 8.36 5.50
CA HIS A 117 -2.91 8.90 4.29
C HIS A 117 -3.85 9.90 3.62
N PRO A 118 -3.38 11.12 3.28
CA PRO A 118 -4.29 12.21 2.96
C PRO A 118 -5.11 12.02 1.68
N ARG A 119 -4.66 11.14 0.78
CA ARG A 119 -5.35 10.92 -0.50
C ARG A 119 -5.91 9.51 -0.65
N ALA A 120 -5.73 8.66 0.36
CA ALA A 120 -6.12 7.25 0.23
C ALA A 120 -7.58 7.07 -0.11
N HIS A 121 -8.46 7.85 0.52
CA HIS A 121 -9.91 7.75 0.31
C HIS A 121 -10.34 8.12 -1.11
N GLN A 122 -9.49 8.76 -1.88
CA GLN A 122 -9.77 9.19 -3.25
C GLN A 122 -9.14 8.27 -4.30
N ARG A 123 -8.37 7.27 -3.86
CA ARG A 123 -7.60 6.41 -4.76
C ARG A 123 -8.24 5.02 -4.84
N SER A 124 -8.82 4.69 -6.00
CA SER A 124 -9.44 3.38 -6.20
C SER A 124 -8.43 2.25 -5.98
N PHE A 125 -7.16 2.46 -6.34
CA PHE A 125 -6.12 1.44 -6.18
C PHE A 125 -5.68 1.22 -4.72
N VAL A 126 -6.22 2.00 -3.79
CA VAL A 126 -6.10 1.76 -2.35
C VAL A 126 -7.44 1.26 -1.81
N VAL A 127 -8.52 1.96 -2.11
CA VAL A 127 -9.84 1.69 -1.53
C VAL A 127 -10.41 0.35 -1.96
N LEU A 128 -10.31 0.00 -3.25
CA LEU A 128 -10.87 -1.26 -3.75
C LEU A 128 -10.15 -2.48 -3.18
N PRO A 129 -8.80 -2.54 -3.20
CA PRO A 129 -8.12 -3.64 -2.53
C PRO A 129 -8.39 -3.70 -1.01
N LEU A 130 -8.46 -2.54 -0.37
CA LEU A 130 -8.76 -2.48 1.06
C LEU A 130 -10.16 -3.01 1.35
N ALA A 131 -11.13 -2.67 0.52
CA ALA A 131 -12.51 -3.17 0.67
C ALA A 131 -12.59 -4.69 0.50
N GLU A 132 -11.71 -5.27 -0.31
CA GLU A 132 -11.65 -6.72 -0.47
C GLU A 132 -11.33 -7.41 0.85
N ILE A 133 -10.40 -6.86 1.63
CA ILE A 133 -9.94 -7.51 2.87
C ILE A 133 -10.60 -6.98 4.12
N LEU A 134 -11.00 -5.71 4.14
CA LEU A 134 -11.58 -5.06 5.32
C LEU A 134 -12.73 -4.12 4.90
N PRO A 135 -13.85 -4.67 4.40
CA PRO A 135 -14.94 -3.82 3.88
C PRO A 135 -15.56 -2.90 4.91
N ASP A 136 -15.54 -3.29 6.19
CA ASP A 136 -16.14 -2.50 7.26
C ASP A 136 -15.18 -1.55 7.95
N PHE A 137 -13.94 -1.49 7.48
CA PHE A 137 -12.94 -0.61 8.06
C PHE A 137 -13.31 0.86 7.86
N GLU A 138 -13.18 1.65 8.92
CA GLU A 138 -13.40 3.10 8.85
C GLU A 138 -12.09 3.80 8.53
N LEU A 139 -12.04 4.51 7.41
CA LEU A 139 -10.84 5.22 6.99
C LEU A 139 -10.90 6.65 7.52
N GLY A 140 -10.47 6.83 8.76
CA GLY A 140 -10.54 8.12 9.43
C GLY A 140 -11.95 8.70 9.42
N GLU A 141 -12.08 9.96 9.04
CA GLU A 141 -13.36 10.65 8.97
C GLU A 141 -14.05 10.43 7.61
N HIS A 142 -13.41 9.72 6.69
CA HIS A 142 -13.94 9.58 5.32
C HIS A 142 -15.01 8.51 5.21
N GLY A 143 -15.16 7.65 6.22
CA GLY A 143 -16.22 6.67 6.27
C GLY A 143 -15.75 5.26 5.99
N ARG A 144 -16.73 4.38 5.86
CA ARG A 144 -16.51 2.94 5.69
C ARG A 144 -15.95 2.65 4.30
N VAL A 145 -14.94 1.80 4.25
CA VAL A 145 -14.21 1.51 3.00
C VAL A 145 -15.13 0.94 1.93
N ALA A 146 -16.09 0.08 2.30
CA ALA A 146 -17.04 -0.48 1.32
C ALA A 146 -17.84 0.63 0.65
N ASP A 147 -18.26 1.65 1.39
CA ASP A 147 -19.01 2.78 0.85
C ASP A 147 -18.14 3.65 -0.06
N LEU A 148 -16.89 3.86 0.34
CA LEU A 148 -15.93 4.60 -0.48
C LEU A 148 -15.67 3.87 -1.80
N ALA A 149 -15.51 2.55 -1.74
CA ALA A 149 -15.28 1.74 -2.94
C ALA A 149 -16.45 1.85 -3.91
N GLN A 150 -17.68 1.80 -3.40
CA GLN A 150 -18.88 1.92 -4.23
C GLN A 150 -18.94 3.31 -4.89
N ALA A 151 -18.61 4.35 -4.15
CA ALA A 151 -18.64 5.71 -4.66
C ALA A 151 -17.56 5.96 -5.74
N LEU A 152 -16.37 5.39 -5.58
CA LEU A 152 -15.29 5.55 -6.53
C LEU A 152 -15.50 4.75 -7.81
N GLY A 153 -16.15 3.61 -7.72
CA GLY A 153 -16.31 2.71 -8.86
C GLY A 153 -15.01 2.01 -9.22
N GLY A 154 -15.06 1.22 -10.27
CA GLY A 154 -13.93 0.38 -10.67
C GLY A 154 -13.23 0.80 -11.97
N GLN A 155 -13.37 2.05 -12.39
CA GLN A 155 -12.75 2.51 -13.62
C GLN A 155 -11.22 2.50 -13.52
N GLY A 156 -10.57 1.92 -14.53
CA GLY A 156 -9.13 1.92 -14.61
C GLY A 156 -8.44 0.94 -13.67
N ILE A 157 -9.20 0.08 -13.00
CA ILE A 157 -8.65 -0.92 -12.09
C ILE A 157 -9.32 -2.27 -12.34
N ARG A 158 -8.52 -3.34 -12.33
CA ARG A 158 -9.04 -4.70 -12.50
C ARG A 158 -8.13 -5.69 -11.79
N LEU A 159 -8.69 -6.84 -11.41
CA LEU A 159 -7.91 -7.92 -10.82
C LEU A 159 -6.85 -8.41 -11.80
N LEU A 160 -5.65 -8.63 -11.29
CA LEU A 160 -4.59 -9.27 -12.06
C LEU A 160 -4.86 -10.77 -12.07
N LYS A 161 -5.08 -11.30 -13.24
CA LYS A 161 -5.26 -12.75 -13.42
C LYS A 161 -3.91 -13.39 -13.72
N GLU A 162 -3.65 -14.46 -13.04
CA GLU A 162 -2.41 -15.20 -13.20
C GLU A 162 -2.65 -16.53 -13.87
#